data_0f16ded27aa7a89e58bba77fc030930e
#
_entry.id   0f16ded27aa7a89e58bba77fc030930e
#
_cell.length_a   1.000
_cell.length_b   1.000
_cell.length_c   1.000
_cell.angle_alpha   90.00
_cell.angle_beta   90.00
_cell.angle_gamma   90.00
#
_symmetry.space_group_name_H-M   'P 1'
#
loop_
_entity.id
_entity.type
_entity.pdbx_description
1 polymer ?
#
loop_
_entity_poly.entity_id
_entity_poly.type
_entity_poly.pdbx_seq_one_letter_code
_entity_poly.pdbx_strand_id
1 'polypeptide(L)'
;NASIKENEEKNQKTLELAACYNNNGADGILLIDCSANDSEHDAAIGECKEIVRTMEVPLYIGGNIKRLEDVKKYLYTGAAQVIINSNSETEMAVYPEAVERFGADRVVAMDIVVTPYGESFCNNSAYVFVEAEAVCDFYAWKKQLKADGIPVITYESAISWSEFKLNEDGLIPCIVQDYRTNEVLMMAYMNEAAFEETITSGRMCYFSRSRQQRWLKGETSGHFQYIKSLHLDCDNDTLLAKVAQVGAACHTGAYSCFFQTLLDKGAEVANPHKVFEEVYQVIEDRKLHPKEGSYTNYLFDKGIDKILKKCGEEATEIVIAAKNPDPEEIKYEISDFLYHVMVLMVEKGVTWEDITRELANR
;
A
#
# COMPACT_ATOMS: atom_id res chain seq x y z
N ASN A 1 -15.93 21.77 -16.25
CA ASN A 1 -15.97 20.29 -16.44
C ASN A 1 -14.75 19.73 -17.21
N ALA A 2 -14.10 20.48 -18.12
CA ALA A 2 -12.91 20.00 -18.83
C ALA A 2 -11.66 20.05 -17.92
N SER A 3 -11.48 21.12 -17.14
CA SER A 3 -10.35 21.26 -16.19
C SER A 3 -10.40 20.25 -15.03
N ILE A 4 -11.59 19.85 -14.57
CA ILE A 4 -11.75 18.83 -13.52
C ILE A 4 -11.30 17.46 -14.06
N LYS A 5 -11.73 17.08 -15.26
CA LYS A 5 -11.31 15.82 -15.90
C LYS A 5 -9.80 15.78 -16.17
N GLU A 6 -9.20 16.90 -16.59
CA GLU A 6 -7.76 16.98 -16.85
C GLU A 6 -6.93 16.82 -15.55
N ASN A 7 -7.42 17.34 -14.43
CA ASN A 7 -6.80 17.13 -13.13
C ASN A 7 -6.99 15.68 -12.64
N GLU A 8 -8.17 15.09 -12.78
CA GLU A 8 -8.42 13.69 -12.44
C GLU A 8 -7.51 12.73 -13.23
N GLU A 9 -7.30 12.96 -14.53
CA GLU A 9 -6.38 12.17 -15.36
C GLU A 9 -4.92 12.32 -14.91
N LYS A 10 -4.49 13.55 -14.52
CA LYS A 10 -3.14 13.77 -13.99
C LYS A 10 -2.93 13.06 -12.65
N ASN A 11 -3.88 13.16 -11.74
CA ASN A 11 -3.84 12.54 -10.44
C ASN A 11 -3.76 11.01 -10.57
N GLN A 12 -4.59 10.42 -11.42
CA GLN A 12 -4.56 9.00 -11.71
C GLN A 12 -3.19 8.56 -12.24
N LYS A 13 -2.59 9.34 -13.15
CA LYS A 13 -1.25 9.05 -13.68
C LYS A 13 -0.16 9.12 -12.62
N THR A 14 -0.24 10.07 -11.69
CA THR A 14 0.72 10.20 -10.57
C THR A 14 0.64 9.00 -9.63
N LEU A 15 -0.57 8.55 -9.30
CA LEU A 15 -0.80 7.35 -8.50
C LEU A 15 -0.27 6.08 -9.17
N GLU A 16 -0.54 5.91 -10.46
CA GLU A 16 -0.04 4.76 -11.24
C GLU A 16 1.48 4.75 -11.30
N LEU A 17 2.11 5.91 -11.46
CA LEU A 17 3.56 6.05 -11.49
C LEU A 17 4.17 5.75 -10.11
N ALA A 18 3.59 6.28 -9.05
CA ALA A 18 4.02 6.00 -7.68
C ALA A 18 3.89 4.50 -7.34
N ALA A 19 2.78 3.87 -7.72
CA ALA A 19 2.58 2.42 -7.57
C ALA A 19 3.61 1.62 -8.38
N CYS A 20 3.94 2.08 -9.59
CA CYS A 20 4.99 1.48 -10.42
C CYS A 20 6.34 1.53 -9.70
N TYR A 21 6.75 2.67 -9.16
CA TYR A 21 8.01 2.82 -8.43
C TYR A 21 8.05 1.96 -7.17
N ASN A 22 6.99 2.02 -6.35
CA ASN A 22 6.84 1.21 -5.16
C ASN A 22 7.03 -0.29 -5.45
N ASN A 23 6.43 -0.78 -6.52
CA ASN A 23 6.46 -2.20 -6.89
C ASN A 23 7.74 -2.62 -7.60
N ASN A 24 8.47 -1.70 -8.21
CA ASN A 24 9.71 -1.99 -8.94
C ASN A 24 10.99 -1.72 -8.13
N GLY A 25 10.86 -1.60 -6.80
CA GLY A 25 12.01 -1.62 -5.88
C GLY A 25 12.59 -0.26 -5.53
N ALA A 26 11.85 0.84 -5.71
CA ALA A 26 12.22 2.11 -5.11
C ALA A 26 12.27 1.98 -3.57
N ASP A 27 13.22 2.64 -2.92
CA ASP A 27 13.33 2.68 -1.45
C ASP A 27 12.49 3.80 -0.82
N GLY A 28 12.01 4.73 -1.64
CA GLY A 28 11.15 5.83 -1.28
C GLY A 28 10.73 6.62 -2.50
N ILE A 29 9.75 7.48 -2.35
CA ILE A 29 9.21 8.32 -3.42
C ILE A 29 9.28 9.78 -2.96
N LEU A 30 9.87 10.64 -3.77
CA LEU A 30 9.86 12.07 -3.58
C LEU A 30 8.80 12.70 -4.49
N LEU A 31 7.83 13.39 -3.88
CA LEU A 31 6.85 14.22 -4.58
C LEU A 31 7.25 15.70 -4.45
N ILE A 32 7.28 16.39 -5.55
CA ILE A 32 7.53 17.84 -5.58
C ILE A 32 6.24 18.56 -6.01
N ASP A 33 5.72 19.38 -5.12
CA ASP A 33 4.59 20.23 -5.40
C ASP A 33 5.04 21.45 -6.24
N CYS A 34 4.59 21.49 -7.47
CA CYS A 34 4.84 22.57 -8.43
C CYS A 34 3.60 23.47 -8.63
N SER A 35 2.68 23.51 -7.69
CA SER A 35 1.44 24.28 -7.78
C SER A 35 1.70 25.77 -7.99
N ALA A 36 0.94 26.39 -8.89
CA ALA A 36 1.08 27.80 -9.20
C ALA A 36 0.31 28.72 -8.23
N ASN A 37 -0.70 28.19 -7.52
CA ASN A 37 -1.56 28.93 -6.62
C ASN A 37 -2.03 28.06 -5.43
N ASP A 38 -2.65 28.70 -4.42
CA ASP A 38 -3.07 28.05 -3.19
C ASP A 38 -4.16 26.97 -3.40
N SER A 39 -5.03 27.12 -4.40
CA SER A 39 -6.07 26.11 -4.70
C SER A 39 -5.45 24.83 -5.29
N GLU A 40 -4.46 24.96 -6.15
CA GLU A 40 -3.70 23.83 -6.68
C GLU A 40 -2.86 23.16 -5.58
N HIS A 41 -2.28 23.97 -4.68
CA HIS A 41 -1.53 23.47 -3.53
C HIS A 41 -2.41 22.62 -2.59
N ASP A 42 -3.61 23.07 -2.26
CA ASP A 42 -4.55 22.30 -1.44
C ASP A 42 -5.00 21.00 -2.15
N ALA A 43 -5.14 21.00 -3.47
CA ALA A 43 -5.41 19.80 -4.25
C ALA A 43 -4.21 18.84 -4.23
N ALA A 44 -2.98 19.33 -4.41
CA ALA A 44 -1.76 18.52 -4.35
C ALA A 44 -1.58 17.84 -2.98
N ILE A 45 -1.94 18.51 -1.87
CA ILE A 45 -1.96 17.89 -0.53
C ILE A 45 -2.94 16.71 -0.47
N GLY A 46 -4.11 16.83 -1.10
CA GLY A 46 -5.07 15.73 -1.22
C GLY A 46 -4.49 14.52 -1.95
N GLU A 47 -3.81 14.76 -3.09
CA GLU A 47 -3.12 13.72 -3.86
C GLU A 47 -2.00 13.06 -3.04
N CYS A 48 -1.17 13.85 -2.37
CA CYS A 48 -0.13 13.32 -1.50
C CYS A 48 -0.70 12.37 -0.45
N LYS A 49 -1.83 12.71 0.16
CA LYS A 49 -2.51 11.88 1.14
C LYS A 49 -2.98 10.56 0.54
N GLU A 50 -3.50 10.56 -0.67
CA GLU A 50 -3.92 9.37 -1.38
C GLU A 50 -2.74 8.47 -1.74
N ILE A 51 -1.64 9.05 -2.24
CA ILE A 51 -0.40 8.32 -2.55
C ILE A 51 0.17 7.67 -1.29
N VAL A 52 0.29 8.41 -0.17
CA VAL A 52 0.78 7.86 1.11
C VAL A 52 -0.02 6.64 1.55
N ARG A 53 -1.34 6.66 1.35
CA ARG A 53 -2.22 5.54 1.75
C ARG A 53 -1.97 4.26 0.95
N THR A 54 -1.59 4.41 -0.31
CA THR A 54 -1.45 3.29 -1.24
C THR A 54 -0.03 2.74 -1.37
N MET A 55 0.98 3.51 -0.94
CA MET A 55 2.40 3.12 -1.03
C MET A 55 2.89 2.48 0.27
N GLU A 56 3.83 1.55 0.13
CA GLU A 56 4.51 0.89 1.25
C GLU A 56 5.87 1.51 1.56
N VAL A 57 6.48 2.13 0.54
CA VAL A 57 7.75 2.85 0.72
C VAL A 57 7.49 4.25 1.28
N PRO A 58 8.45 4.81 2.06
CA PRO A 58 8.32 6.14 2.62
C PRO A 58 8.13 7.19 1.53
N LEU A 59 7.20 8.12 1.78
CA LEU A 59 6.97 9.27 0.93
C LEU A 59 7.66 10.50 1.51
N TYR A 60 8.41 11.19 0.66
CA TYR A 60 9.04 12.47 0.92
C TYR A 60 8.29 13.54 0.12
N ILE A 61 8.01 14.69 0.71
CA ILE A 61 7.25 15.75 0.03
C ILE A 61 8.02 17.06 0.15
N GLY A 62 8.15 17.77 -0.96
CA GLY A 62 8.77 19.10 -1.01
C GLY A 62 8.10 20.00 -2.03
N GLY A 63 8.61 21.22 -2.14
CA GLY A 63 8.12 22.25 -3.06
C GLY A 63 6.96 23.08 -2.52
N ASN A 64 6.85 24.29 -3.00
CA ASN A 64 5.80 25.27 -2.68
C ASN A 64 5.61 25.57 -1.18
N ILE A 65 6.69 25.47 -0.39
CA ILE A 65 6.67 25.71 1.06
C ILE A 65 6.95 27.19 1.31
N LYS A 66 5.94 27.91 1.79
CA LYS A 66 6.02 29.36 2.07
C LYS A 66 5.85 29.66 3.57
N ARG A 67 5.24 28.75 4.31
CA ARG A 67 4.84 28.93 5.72
C ARG A 67 5.02 27.63 6.50
N LEU A 68 5.17 27.73 7.80
CA LEU A 68 5.18 26.58 8.70
C LEU A 68 3.94 25.69 8.56
N GLU A 69 2.79 26.29 8.24
CA GLU A 69 1.53 25.54 8.02
C GLU A 69 1.60 24.61 6.80
N ASP A 70 2.37 24.94 5.78
CA ASP A 70 2.55 24.09 4.59
C ASP A 70 3.37 22.84 4.97
N VAL A 71 4.43 22.98 5.79
CA VAL A 71 5.19 21.86 6.37
C VAL A 71 4.28 20.96 7.19
N LYS A 72 3.45 21.55 8.06
CA LYS A 72 2.50 20.80 8.89
C LYS A 72 1.50 20.02 8.05
N LYS A 73 0.93 20.64 7.01
CA LYS A 73 -0.01 19.98 6.10
C LYS A 73 0.61 18.75 5.46
N TYR A 74 1.85 18.87 4.92
CA TYR A 74 2.56 17.74 4.33
C TYR A 74 2.84 16.61 5.35
N LEU A 75 3.31 16.94 6.55
CA LEU A 75 3.52 15.93 7.59
C LEU A 75 2.22 15.21 7.98
N TYR A 76 1.09 15.92 7.96
CA TYR A 76 -0.22 15.35 8.29
C TYR A 76 -0.85 14.51 7.15
N THR A 77 -0.25 14.52 5.96
CA THR A 77 -0.59 13.51 4.93
C THR A 77 -0.06 12.13 5.28
N GLY A 78 0.90 12.03 6.22
CA GLY A 78 1.64 10.82 6.55
C GLY A 78 3.00 10.74 5.88
N ALA A 79 3.51 11.85 5.29
CA ALA A 79 4.86 11.90 4.73
C ALA A 79 5.91 11.52 5.79
N ALA A 80 6.89 10.74 5.39
CA ALA A 80 8.03 10.37 6.24
C ALA A 80 8.87 11.60 6.58
N GLN A 81 9.13 12.45 5.59
CA GLN A 81 9.86 13.71 5.74
C GLN A 81 9.30 14.79 4.81
N VAL A 82 9.48 16.03 5.22
CA VAL A 82 9.30 17.20 4.36
C VAL A 82 10.65 17.71 3.92
N ILE A 83 10.80 17.91 2.62
CA ILE A 83 12.04 18.36 2.00
C ILE A 83 11.94 19.84 1.69
N ILE A 84 12.81 20.62 2.31
CA ILE A 84 13.00 22.05 2.07
C ILE A 84 14.08 22.24 1.02
N ASN A 85 13.78 22.96 -0.04
CA ASN A 85 14.75 23.25 -1.09
C ASN A 85 15.78 24.27 -0.57
N SER A 86 17.03 23.82 -0.39
CA SER A 86 18.12 24.67 0.12
C SER A 86 18.50 25.82 -0.83
N ASN A 87 18.12 25.74 -2.10
CA ASN A 87 18.30 26.83 -3.10
C ASN A 87 17.16 27.86 -3.08
N SER A 88 16.10 27.64 -2.32
CA SER A 88 14.98 28.56 -2.20
C SER A 88 15.10 29.39 -0.92
N GLU A 89 15.37 30.69 -1.05
CA GLU A 89 15.43 31.60 0.10
C GLU A 89 14.09 31.62 0.87
N THR A 90 12.97 31.51 0.17
CA THR A 90 11.64 31.49 0.78
C THR A 90 11.43 30.24 1.64
N GLU A 91 11.79 29.07 1.12
CA GLU A 91 11.65 27.81 1.87
C GLU A 91 12.65 27.74 3.02
N MET A 92 13.90 28.20 2.81
CA MET A 92 14.92 28.24 3.86
C MET A 92 14.58 29.19 5.00
N ALA A 93 13.76 30.22 4.76
CA ALA A 93 13.28 31.10 5.83
C ALA A 93 12.35 30.35 6.82
N VAL A 94 11.66 29.32 6.37
CA VAL A 94 10.76 28.48 7.18
C VAL A 94 11.52 27.37 7.92
N TYR A 95 12.68 26.96 7.40
CA TYR A 95 13.41 25.77 7.86
C TYR A 95 13.74 25.76 9.37
N PRO A 96 14.31 26.83 10.00
CA PRO A 96 14.68 26.79 11.41
C PRO A 96 13.48 26.56 12.33
N GLU A 97 12.36 27.24 12.09
CA GLU A 97 11.14 27.10 12.86
C GLU A 97 10.50 25.72 12.65
N ALA A 98 10.56 25.19 11.42
CA ALA A 98 10.03 23.88 11.09
C ALA A 98 10.83 22.76 11.81
N VAL A 99 12.15 22.86 11.83
CA VAL A 99 13.01 21.89 12.55
C VAL A 99 12.79 21.97 14.05
N GLU A 100 12.69 23.17 14.62
CA GLU A 100 12.40 23.35 16.06
C GLU A 100 11.07 22.68 16.45
N ARG A 101 10.05 22.79 15.58
CA ARG A 101 8.70 22.30 15.91
C ARG A 101 8.48 20.82 15.61
N PHE A 102 9.06 20.30 14.52
CA PHE A 102 8.76 18.95 14.02
C PHE A 102 9.94 17.98 14.10
N GLY A 103 11.13 18.47 14.36
CA GLY A 103 12.35 17.68 14.45
C GLY A 103 13.17 17.66 13.15
N ALA A 104 14.48 17.56 13.28
CA ALA A 104 15.41 17.48 12.15
C ALA A 104 15.37 16.13 11.40
N ASP A 105 14.78 15.12 12.01
CA ASP A 105 14.50 13.83 11.40
C ASP A 105 13.27 13.85 10.49
N ARG A 106 12.38 14.82 10.68
CA ARG A 106 11.14 14.97 9.90
C ARG A 106 11.21 16.11 8.88
N VAL A 107 12.09 17.10 9.06
CA VAL A 107 12.25 18.24 8.15
C VAL A 107 13.71 18.34 7.73
N VAL A 108 13.98 18.13 6.46
CA VAL A 108 15.34 18.03 5.91
C VAL A 108 15.54 19.08 4.81
N ALA A 109 16.61 19.85 4.90
CA ALA A 109 17.01 20.74 3.80
C ALA A 109 17.87 19.97 2.80
N MET A 110 17.50 20.04 1.52
CA MET A 110 18.21 19.41 0.41
C MET A 110 18.33 20.36 -0.76
N ASP A 111 19.42 20.20 -1.51
CA ASP A 111 19.59 20.85 -2.80
C ASP A 111 18.80 20.06 -3.86
N ILE A 112 17.64 20.58 -4.25
CA ILE A 112 16.78 19.97 -5.28
C ILE A 112 17.04 20.72 -6.58
N VAL A 113 17.77 20.09 -7.48
CA VAL A 113 17.95 20.58 -8.85
C VAL A 113 17.06 19.76 -9.78
N VAL A 114 15.92 20.30 -10.17
CA VAL A 114 15.09 19.72 -11.22
C VAL A 114 15.66 20.16 -12.57
N THR A 115 16.28 19.23 -13.29
CA THR A 115 16.75 19.51 -14.64
C THR A 115 15.70 19.13 -15.67
N PRO A 116 15.60 19.85 -16.82
CA PRO A 116 14.66 19.48 -17.89
C PRO A 116 14.90 18.12 -18.54
N TYR A 117 15.99 17.43 -18.16
CA TYR A 117 16.45 16.17 -18.74
C TYR A 117 16.48 15.00 -17.75
N GLY A 118 15.73 15.07 -16.65
CA GLY A 118 15.46 13.89 -15.82
C GLY A 118 16.61 13.41 -14.90
N GLU A 119 17.63 14.21 -14.67
CA GLU A 119 18.64 13.93 -13.65
C GLU A 119 18.49 14.94 -12.51
N SER A 120 17.86 14.52 -11.43
CA SER A 120 17.84 15.28 -10.18
C SER A 120 18.96 14.79 -9.27
N PHE A 121 19.97 15.62 -9.05
CA PHE A 121 21.02 15.35 -8.10
C PHE A 121 20.73 16.06 -6.78
N CYS A 122 20.70 15.29 -5.69
CA CYS A 122 20.82 15.86 -4.36
C CYS A 122 22.24 15.71 -3.86
N ASN A 123 22.84 16.76 -3.41
CA ASN A 123 24.17 16.74 -2.80
C ASN A 123 24.20 16.14 -1.40
N ASN A 124 23.13 15.48 -0.96
CA ASN A 124 23.13 14.75 0.28
C ASN A 124 23.48 13.29 0.00
N SER A 125 24.63 12.82 0.48
CA SER A 125 25.17 11.48 0.29
C SER A 125 24.26 10.32 0.75
N ALA A 126 23.10 10.61 1.31
CA ALA A 126 22.15 9.61 1.80
C ALA A 126 21.11 9.16 0.77
N TYR A 127 20.87 9.93 -0.32
CA TYR A 127 19.83 9.63 -1.30
C TYR A 127 20.30 9.84 -2.73
N VAL A 128 19.90 8.93 -3.60
CA VAL A 128 20.03 9.09 -5.06
C VAL A 128 18.61 9.21 -5.62
N PHE A 129 18.26 10.38 -6.12
CA PHE A 129 16.97 10.63 -6.75
C PHE A 129 17.07 10.44 -8.25
N VAL A 130 16.07 9.82 -8.83
CA VAL A 130 15.94 9.62 -10.27
C VAL A 130 14.55 10.06 -10.68
N GLU A 131 14.49 10.96 -11.66
CA GLU A 131 13.26 11.21 -12.38
C GLU A 131 13.11 10.17 -13.47
N ALA A 132 12.04 9.39 -13.42
CA ALA A 132 11.81 8.36 -14.40
C ALA A 132 10.50 8.64 -15.14
N GLU A 133 10.59 8.95 -16.43
CA GLU A 133 9.43 9.10 -17.31
C GLU A 133 8.82 7.74 -17.72
N ALA A 134 9.52 6.65 -17.48
CA ALA A 134 9.12 5.31 -17.89
C ALA A 134 9.40 4.30 -16.77
N VAL A 135 8.79 3.12 -16.89
CA VAL A 135 8.97 1.98 -15.97
C VAL A 135 10.46 1.72 -15.72
N CYS A 136 10.96 2.19 -14.57
CA CYS A 136 12.31 1.89 -14.11
C CYS A 136 12.32 0.57 -13.36
N ASP A 137 13.21 -0.33 -13.75
CA ASP A 137 13.57 -1.49 -12.98
C ASP A 137 14.66 -1.10 -11.95
N PHE A 138 14.21 -0.61 -10.79
CA PHE A 138 15.13 -0.19 -9.71
C PHE A 138 15.94 -1.36 -9.16
N TYR A 139 15.46 -2.60 -9.23
CA TYR A 139 16.22 -3.76 -8.81
C TYR A 139 17.46 -3.97 -9.70
N ALA A 140 17.29 -3.91 -11.03
CA ALA A 140 18.40 -4.02 -11.96
C ALA A 140 19.38 -2.85 -11.79
N TRP A 141 18.87 -1.65 -11.58
CA TRP A 141 19.71 -0.46 -11.38
C TRP A 141 20.49 -0.51 -10.06
N LYS A 142 19.88 -0.93 -8.97
CA LYS A 142 20.55 -1.15 -7.69
C LYS A 142 21.67 -2.19 -7.79
N LYS A 143 21.47 -3.24 -8.56
CA LYS A 143 22.50 -4.24 -8.82
C LYS A 143 23.71 -3.61 -9.50
N GLN A 144 23.51 -2.72 -10.46
CA GLN A 144 24.59 -1.97 -11.10
C GLN A 144 25.28 -1.02 -10.12
N LEU A 145 24.53 -0.22 -9.37
CA LEU A 145 25.07 0.70 -8.37
C LEU A 145 25.91 -0.04 -7.32
N LYS A 146 25.47 -1.20 -6.86
CA LYS A 146 26.24 -2.05 -5.94
C LYS A 146 27.54 -2.53 -6.55
N ALA A 147 27.52 -2.92 -7.84
CA ALA A 147 28.72 -3.30 -8.57
C ALA A 147 29.72 -2.13 -8.73
N ASP A 148 29.22 -0.91 -8.83
CA ASP A 148 29.99 0.33 -8.89
C ASP A 148 30.49 0.81 -7.50
N GLY A 149 30.21 0.03 -6.43
CA GLY A 149 30.63 0.33 -5.06
C GLY A 149 29.75 1.34 -4.33
N ILE A 150 28.58 1.68 -4.87
CA ILE A 150 27.61 2.57 -4.23
C ILE A 150 26.76 1.74 -3.26
N PRO A 151 26.68 2.13 -1.97
CA PRO A 151 25.87 1.40 -0.99
C PRO A 151 24.38 1.58 -1.32
N VAL A 152 23.70 0.48 -1.63
CA VAL A 152 22.26 0.42 -1.93
C VAL A 152 21.65 -0.79 -1.25
N ILE A 153 20.35 -0.69 -0.92
CA ILE A 153 19.59 -1.81 -0.36
C ILE A 153 19.30 -2.81 -1.48
N THR A 154 19.85 -4.03 -1.33
CA THR A 154 19.56 -5.18 -2.20
C THR A 154 19.10 -6.35 -1.37
N TYR A 155 18.24 -7.18 -1.94
CA TYR A 155 17.76 -8.39 -1.28
C TYR A 155 18.58 -9.58 -1.73
N GLU A 156 18.93 -10.44 -0.79
CA GLU A 156 19.66 -11.68 -1.00
C GLU A 156 18.98 -12.79 -0.19
N SER A 157 19.13 -14.02 -0.63
CA SER A 157 18.64 -15.16 0.16
C SER A 157 19.50 -15.33 1.42
N ALA A 158 18.84 -15.58 2.55
CA ALA A 158 19.53 -15.87 3.81
C ALA A 158 20.24 -17.23 3.80
N ILE A 159 19.83 -18.14 2.90
CA ILE A 159 20.38 -19.49 2.76
C ILE A 159 20.69 -19.79 1.29
N SER A 160 21.62 -20.72 1.06
CA SER A 160 22.01 -21.14 -0.28
C SER A 160 20.93 -22.04 -0.90
N TRP A 161 20.78 -21.96 -2.24
CA TRP A 161 19.91 -22.90 -2.98
C TRP A 161 20.27 -24.37 -2.74
N SER A 162 21.53 -24.68 -2.50
CA SER A 162 22.00 -26.04 -2.20
C SER A 162 21.47 -26.65 -0.91
N GLU A 163 20.86 -25.83 -0.04
CA GLU A 163 20.24 -26.27 1.22
C GLU A 163 18.79 -26.69 1.04
N PHE A 164 18.21 -26.43 -0.14
CA PHE A 164 16.83 -26.79 -0.45
C PHE A 164 16.71 -28.28 -0.80
N LYS A 165 15.66 -28.92 -0.34
CA LYS A 165 15.31 -30.27 -0.74
C LYS A 165 14.40 -30.23 -1.95
N LEU A 166 14.99 -30.50 -3.09
CA LEU A 166 14.28 -30.46 -4.37
C LEU A 166 13.62 -31.82 -4.65
N ASN A 167 12.54 -31.78 -5.45
CA ASN A 167 11.97 -33.01 -5.98
C ASN A 167 12.86 -33.68 -7.04
N GLU A 168 12.43 -34.82 -7.58
CA GLU A 168 13.17 -35.59 -8.59
C GLU A 168 13.48 -34.80 -9.88
N ASP A 169 12.69 -33.75 -10.18
CA ASP A 169 12.88 -32.86 -11.33
C ASP A 169 13.82 -31.68 -11.01
N GLY A 170 14.39 -31.60 -9.81
CA GLY A 170 15.20 -30.48 -9.37
C GLY A 170 14.42 -29.20 -9.09
N LEU A 171 13.13 -29.34 -8.74
CA LEU A 171 12.21 -28.23 -8.50
C LEU A 171 11.75 -28.21 -7.05
N ILE A 172 11.44 -27.01 -6.53
CA ILE A 172 10.77 -26.81 -5.26
C ILE A 172 9.35 -26.27 -5.49
N PRO A 173 8.32 -26.80 -4.80
CA PRO A 173 6.99 -26.20 -4.82
C PRO A 173 7.00 -24.85 -4.09
N CYS A 174 6.21 -23.90 -4.61
CA CYS A 174 6.04 -22.58 -4.03
C CYS A 174 4.54 -22.30 -3.88
N ILE A 175 4.08 -22.22 -2.64
CA ILE A 175 2.74 -21.76 -2.29
C ILE A 175 2.77 -20.23 -2.32
N VAL A 176 1.79 -19.64 -3.00
CA VAL A 176 1.70 -18.20 -3.17
C VAL A 176 0.48 -17.67 -2.42
N GLN A 177 0.71 -16.74 -1.53
CA GLN A 177 -0.28 -16.15 -0.64
C GLN A 177 -0.32 -14.64 -0.83
N ASP A 178 -1.52 -14.07 -0.87
CA ASP A 178 -1.66 -12.61 -0.80
C ASP A 178 -1.21 -12.10 0.57
N TYR A 179 -0.33 -11.09 0.58
CA TYR A 179 0.28 -10.61 1.83
C TYR A 179 -0.67 -9.83 2.73
N ARG A 180 -1.75 -9.24 2.16
CA ARG A 180 -2.75 -8.46 2.90
C ARG A 180 -3.87 -9.36 3.44
N THR A 181 -4.45 -10.18 2.55
CA THR A 181 -5.61 -11.00 2.88
C THR A 181 -5.24 -12.35 3.48
N ASN A 182 -3.98 -12.79 3.35
CA ASN A 182 -3.50 -14.13 3.64
C ASN A 182 -4.23 -15.22 2.84
N GLU A 183 -4.92 -14.87 1.76
CA GLU A 183 -5.54 -15.84 0.87
C GLU A 183 -4.49 -16.58 0.04
N VAL A 184 -4.59 -17.91 -0.05
CA VAL A 184 -3.73 -18.70 -0.92
C VAL A 184 -4.18 -18.52 -2.35
N LEU A 185 -3.30 -17.96 -3.18
CA LEU A 185 -3.61 -17.58 -4.56
C LEU A 185 -3.40 -18.71 -5.56
N MET A 186 -2.27 -19.39 -5.45
CA MET A 186 -1.85 -20.44 -6.36
C MET A 186 -0.70 -21.26 -5.80
N MET A 187 -0.34 -22.34 -6.49
CA MET A 187 0.90 -23.07 -6.29
C MET A 187 1.61 -23.23 -7.64
N ALA A 188 2.92 -23.04 -7.64
CA ALA A 188 3.78 -23.24 -8.79
C ALA A 188 5.11 -23.88 -8.37
N TYR A 189 6.03 -24.09 -9.31
CA TYR A 189 7.34 -24.65 -9.03
C TYR A 189 8.44 -23.66 -9.43
N MET A 190 9.54 -23.73 -8.72
CA MET A 190 10.74 -22.95 -9.02
C MET A 190 11.94 -23.89 -9.19
N ASN A 191 12.82 -23.55 -10.12
CA ASN A 191 14.20 -24.00 -10.17
C ASN A 191 15.11 -22.88 -9.66
N GLU A 192 16.41 -23.13 -9.55
CA GLU A 192 17.40 -22.17 -9.05
C GLU A 192 17.33 -20.82 -9.81
N ALA A 193 17.32 -20.86 -11.13
CA ALA A 193 17.27 -19.65 -11.96
C ALA A 193 15.99 -18.82 -11.73
N ALA A 194 14.83 -19.46 -11.56
CA ALA A 194 13.57 -18.78 -11.26
C ALA A 194 13.57 -18.17 -9.84
N PHE A 195 14.19 -18.87 -8.89
CA PHE A 195 14.36 -18.37 -7.53
C PHE A 195 15.28 -17.15 -7.48
N GLU A 196 16.46 -17.22 -8.11
CA GLU A 196 17.38 -16.09 -8.19
C GLU A 196 16.77 -14.89 -8.90
N GLU A 197 16.05 -15.12 -10.01
CA GLU A 197 15.35 -14.06 -10.73
C GLU A 197 14.27 -13.42 -9.86
N THR A 198 13.53 -14.21 -9.08
CA THR A 198 12.51 -13.69 -8.15
C THR A 198 13.12 -12.72 -7.15
N ILE A 199 14.26 -13.08 -6.53
CA ILE A 199 14.94 -12.23 -5.53
C ILE A 199 15.51 -10.98 -6.18
N THR A 200 16.12 -11.12 -7.36
CA THR A 200 16.83 -10.02 -8.02
C THR A 200 15.91 -9.05 -8.75
N SER A 201 14.70 -9.49 -9.16
CA SER A 201 13.73 -8.65 -9.86
C SER A 201 12.57 -8.17 -8.97
N GLY A 202 12.41 -8.73 -7.77
CA GLY A 202 11.26 -8.46 -6.91
C GLY A 202 9.92 -8.98 -7.45
N ARG A 203 9.93 -9.74 -8.55
CA ARG A 203 8.75 -10.29 -9.21
C ARG A 203 8.80 -11.81 -9.20
N MET A 204 7.66 -12.43 -8.96
CA MET A 204 7.58 -13.90 -8.93
C MET A 204 7.86 -14.50 -10.30
N CYS A 205 8.95 -15.23 -10.37
CA CYS A 205 9.34 -16.04 -11.50
C CYS A 205 9.24 -17.52 -11.14
N TYR A 206 8.68 -18.32 -12.01
CA TYR A 206 8.43 -19.74 -11.80
C TYR A 206 9.06 -20.57 -12.92
N PHE A 207 9.10 -21.89 -12.72
CA PHE A 207 9.41 -22.86 -13.75
C PHE A 207 8.15 -23.60 -14.19
N SER A 208 7.77 -23.45 -15.43
CA SER A 208 6.62 -24.14 -16.03
C SER A 208 6.96 -25.56 -16.38
N ARG A 209 6.43 -26.54 -15.63
CA ARG A 209 6.66 -27.98 -15.87
C ARG A 209 6.16 -28.44 -17.22
N SER A 210 5.01 -27.92 -17.68
CA SER A 210 4.41 -28.32 -18.97
C SER A 210 5.17 -27.75 -20.17
N ARG A 211 5.73 -26.54 -20.03
CA ARG A 211 6.47 -25.86 -21.11
C ARG A 211 7.97 -26.05 -20.98
N GLN A 212 8.45 -26.60 -19.85
CA GLN A 212 9.87 -26.79 -19.54
C GLN A 212 10.69 -25.49 -19.70
N GLN A 213 10.15 -24.38 -19.22
CA GLN A 213 10.77 -23.08 -19.37
C GLN A 213 10.43 -22.13 -18.21
N ARG A 214 11.23 -21.09 -18.11
CA ARG A 214 10.99 -19.94 -17.24
C ARG A 214 9.60 -19.34 -17.49
N TRP A 215 8.96 -18.90 -16.42
CA TRP A 215 7.66 -18.23 -16.47
C TRP A 215 7.62 -17.08 -15.47
N LEU A 216 7.83 -15.84 -15.95
CA LEU A 216 7.58 -14.63 -15.17
C LEU A 216 6.07 -14.42 -15.08
N LYS A 217 5.56 -14.42 -13.85
CA LYS A 217 4.12 -14.21 -13.61
C LYS A 217 3.73 -12.79 -14.00
N GLY A 218 2.73 -12.69 -14.88
CA GLY A 218 2.23 -11.40 -15.35
C GLY A 218 2.89 -10.88 -16.64
N GLU A 219 3.94 -11.52 -17.16
CA GLU A 219 4.67 -11.08 -18.37
C GLU A 219 3.76 -10.83 -19.58
N THR A 220 2.71 -11.65 -19.74
CA THR A 220 1.76 -11.53 -20.86
C THR A 220 0.46 -10.83 -20.47
N SER A 221 0.00 -11.03 -19.22
CA SER A 221 -1.32 -10.57 -18.77
C SER A 221 -1.30 -9.23 -18.03
N GLY A 222 -0.13 -8.73 -17.62
CA GLY A 222 0.00 -7.62 -16.68
C GLY A 222 -0.32 -7.97 -15.22
N HIS A 223 -0.77 -9.21 -14.94
CA HIS A 223 -1.11 -9.65 -13.59
C HIS A 223 0.13 -10.13 -12.85
N PHE A 224 1.02 -9.18 -12.53
CA PHE A 224 2.26 -9.43 -11.81
C PHE A 224 2.02 -9.82 -10.34
N GLN A 225 3.01 -10.50 -9.78
CA GLN A 225 3.12 -10.80 -8.37
C GLN A 225 4.43 -10.20 -7.86
N TYR A 226 4.32 -9.17 -7.02
CA TYR A 226 5.48 -8.52 -6.42
C TYR A 226 5.76 -9.14 -5.06
N ILE A 227 6.99 -9.62 -4.87
CA ILE A 227 7.38 -10.32 -3.65
C ILE A 227 7.42 -9.36 -2.45
N LYS A 228 6.87 -9.82 -1.33
CA LYS A 228 6.96 -9.15 -0.02
C LYS A 228 7.82 -9.94 0.95
N SER A 229 7.69 -11.26 0.96
CA SER A 229 8.58 -12.15 1.70
C SER A 229 8.58 -13.55 1.10
N LEU A 230 9.70 -14.26 1.29
CA LEU A 230 9.86 -15.68 1.01
C LEU A 230 10.22 -16.40 2.29
N HIS A 231 9.55 -17.50 2.54
CA HIS A 231 9.81 -18.39 3.66
C HIS A 231 10.03 -19.80 3.16
N LEU A 232 10.91 -20.51 3.81
CA LEU A 232 11.13 -21.93 3.60
C LEU A 232 10.50 -22.68 4.77
N ASP A 233 9.94 -23.85 4.53
CA ASP A 233 9.35 -24.65 5.59
C ASP A 233 10.41 -25.37 6.44
N CYS A 234 9.95 -26.12 7.45
CA CYS A 234 10.85 -26.66 8.48
C CYS A 234 11.81 -27.74 8.00
N ASP A 235 11.56 -28.38 6.87
CA ASP A 235 12.38 -29.43 6.30
C ASP A 235 12.95 -29.08 4.91
N ASN A 236 12.81 -27.83 4.50
CA ASN A 236 13.42 -27.19 3.34
C ASN A 236 12.91 -27.71 1.98
N ASP A 237 11.68 -28.20 1.91
CA ASP A 237 11.12 -28.78 0.70
C ASP A 237 9.97 -27.97 0.07
N THR A 238 9.52 -26.88 0.73
CA THR A 238 8.40 -26.05 0.26
C THR A 238 8.63 -24.57 0.56
N LEU A 239 8.41 -23.72 -0.45
CA LEU A 239 8.44 -22.27 -0.31
C LEU A 239 7.04 -21.71 -0.05
N LEU A 240 6.94 -20.72 0.82
CA LEU A 240 5.79 -19.84 0.97
C LEU A 240 6.19 -18.43 0.52
N ALA A 241 5.62 -17.97 -0.59
CA ALA A 241 5.79 -16.60 -1.08
C ALA A 241 4.59 -15.75 -0.68
N LYS A 242 4.81 -14.67 0.09
CA LYS A 242 3.82 -13.61 0.29
C LYS A 242 4.02 -12.54 -0.75
N VAL A 243 2.96 -12.20 -1.49
CA VAL A 243 3.04 -11.33 -2.66
C VAL A 243 1.95 -10.26 -2.66
N ALA A 244 2.26 -9.10 -3.25
CA ALA A 244 1.23 -8.17 -3.72
C ALA A 244 0.76 -8.63 -5.10
N GLN A 245 -0.48 -9.09 -5.19
CA GLN A 245 -1.08 -9.56 -6.43
C GLN A 245 -1.71 -8.40 -7.20
N VAL A 246 -1.35 -8.26 -8.48
CA VAL A 246 -2.05 -7.36 -9.41
C VAL A 246 -3.07 -8.15 -10.21
N GLY A 247 -4.34 -7.77 -10.12
CA GLY A 247 -5.42 -8.45 -10.83
C GLY A 247 -5.59 -9.92 -10.43
N ALA A 248 -5.97 -10.77 -11.37
CA ALA A 248 -6.24 -12.19 -11.13
C ALA A 248 -4.98 -13.05 -11.11
N ALA A 249 -4.83 -13.90 -10.11
CA ALA A 249 -3.75 -14.89 -10.09
C ALA A 249 -4.03 -16.03 -11.09
N CYS A 250 -5.29 -16.43 -11.25
CA CYS A 250 -5.69 -17.52 -12.14
C CYS A 250 -5.82 -17.06 -13.58
N HIS A 251 -5.45 -17.95 -14.52
CA HIS A 251 -5.65 -17.73 -15.98
C HIS A 251 -7.13 -17.67 -16.40
N THR A 252 -8.05 -18.14 -15.55
CA THR A 252 -9.50 -18.06 -15.76
C THR A 252 -10.09 -16.70 -15.43
N GLY A 253 -9.29 -15.79 -14.85
CA GLY A 253 -9.74 -14.49 -14.34
C GLY A 253 -10.17 -14.51 -12.86
N ALA A 254 -10.14 -15.68 -12.19
CA ALA A 254 -10.39 -15.75 -10.76
C ALA A 254 -9.20 -15.20 -9.95
N TYR A 255 -9.48 -14.54 -8.83
CA TYR A 255 -8.44 -13.99 -7.97
C TYR A 255 -7.50 -15.08 -7.43
N SER A 256 -8.04 -16.20 -6.98
CA SER A 256 -7.32 -17.39 -6.54
C SER A 256 -7.56 -18.56 -7.51
N CYS A 257 -6.60 -19.49 -7.61
CA CYS A 257 -6.75 -20.75 -8.31
C CYS A 257 -7.61 -21.78 -7.53
N PHE A 258 -7.82 -21.55 -6.24
CA PHE A 258 -8.50 -22.49 -5.33
C PHE A 258 -10.00 -22.15 -5.17
N PHE A 259 -10.70 -21.98 -6.27
CA PHE A 259 -12.13 -21.63 -6.31
C PHE A 259 -13.08 -22.84 -6.41
N GLN A 260 -12.56 -24.06 -6.57
CA GLN A 260 -13.38 -25.28 -6.61
C GLN A 260 -13.42 -25.94 -5.24
N THR A 261 -14.59 -25.95 -4.62
CA THR A 261 -14.79 -26.64 -3.34
C THR A 261 -15.00 -28.13 -3.56
N LEU A 262 -14.12 -28.97 -2.99
CA LEU A 262 -14.25 -30.42 -3.04
C LEU A 262 -15.07 -30.99 -1.88
N LEU A 263 -14.99 -30.35 -0.72
CA LEU A 263 -15.72 -30.74 0.48
C LEU A 263 -16.02 -29.48 1.29
N ASP A 264 -17.30 -29.26 1.53
CA ASP A 264 -17.77 -28.26 2.49
C ASP A 264 -18.64 -28.97 3.54
N LYS A 265 -18.26 -28.85 4.80
CA LYS A 265 -19.03 -29.42 5.93
C LYS A 265 -20.08 -28.45 6.46
N GLY A 266 -20.34 -27.34 5.77
CA GLY A 266 -21.29 -26.31 6.18
C GLY A 266 -20.88 -25.60 7.48
N ALA A 267 -19.64 -25.72 7.90
CA ALA A 267 -19.11 -24.91 8.97
C ALA A 267 -18.90 -23.49 8.40
N GLU A 268 -19.81 -22.60 8.68
CA GLU A 268 -19.54 -21.15 8.53
C GLU A 268 -18.41 -20.78 9.50
N VAL A 269 -17.19 -21.09 9.11
CA VAL A 269 -16.03 -20.52 9.76
C VAL A 269 -15.87 -19.13 9.17
N ALA A 270 -16.68 -18.18 9.64
CA ALA A 270 -16.41 -16.79 9.41
C ALA A 270 -15.00 -16.51 9.92
N ASN A 271 -14.07 -16.19 9.03
CA ASN A 271 -12.78 -15.68 9.46
C ASN A 271 -13.05 -14.34 10.18
N PRO A 272 -12.84 -14.25 11.51
CA PRO A 272 -13.22 -13.05 12.26
C PRO A 272 -12.58 -11.76 11.69
N HIS A 273 -11.41 -11.89 11.07
CA HIS A 273 -10.72 -10.76 10.45
C HIS A 273 -11.36 -10.35 9.10
N LYS A 274 -11.96 -11.28 8.37
CA LYS A 274 -12.66 -10.97 7.10
C LYS A 274 -14.01 -10.30 7.34
N VAL A 275 -14.69 -10.57 8.43
CA VAL A 275 -16.02 -9.99 8.73
C VAL A 275 -16.00 -8.47 8.70
N PHE A 276 -14.97 -7.84 9.24
CA PHE A 276 -14.85 -6.38 9.22
C PHE A 276 -14.76 -5.82 7.79
N GLU A 277 -13.96 -6.46 6.95
CA GLU A 277 -13.79 -6.06 5.56
C GLU A 277 -15.07 -6.32 4.75
N GLU A 278 -15.69 -7.48 4.91
CA GLU A 278 -16.93 -7.87 4.23
C GLU A 278 -18.08 -6.92 4.57
N VAL A 279 -18.25 -6.58 5.85
CA VAL A 279 -19.28 -5.62 6.29
C VAL A 279 -18.99 -4.21 5.75
N TYR A 280 -17.73 -3.78 5.77
CA TYR A 280 -17.31 -2.49 5.23
C TYR A 280 -17.63 -2.39 3.72
N GLN A 281 -17.30 -3.41 2.94
CA GLN A 281 -17.57 -3.46 1.50
C GLN A 281 -19.09 -3.43 1.21
N VAL A 282 -19.91 -4.12 2.02
CA VAL A 282 -21.36 -4.05 1.89
C VAL A 282 -21.86 -2.62 2.16
N ILE A 283 -21.34 -1.92 3.16
CA ILE A 283 -21.70 -0.55 3.47
C ILE A 283 -21.30 0.40 2.32
N GLU A 284 -20.09 0.23 1.79
CA GLU A 284 -19.59 0.99 0.65
C GLU A 284 -20.44 0.76 -0.62
N ASP A 285 -20.77 -0.50 -0.92
CA ASP A 285 -21.69 -0.85 -2.00
C ASP A 285 -23.07 -0.19 -1.85
N ARG A 286 -23.60 -0.13 -0.62
CA ARG A 286 -24.88 0.55 -0.36
C ARG A 286 -24.81 2.06 -0.58
N LYS A 287 -23.65 2.69 -0.41
CA LYS A 287 -23.45 4.11 -0.72
C LYS A 287 -23.40 4.34 -2.24
N LEU A 288 -22.72 3.47 -2.98
CA LEU A 288 -22.57 3.55 -4.44
C LEU A 288 -23.84 3.09 -5.18
N HIS A 289 -24.49 2.05 -4.68
CA HIS A 289 -25.67 1.41 -5.28
C HIS A 289 -26.81 1.34 -4.25
N PRO A 290 -27.55 2.45 -4.05
CA PRO A 290 -28.61 2.51 -3.05
C PRO A 290 -29.70 1.45 -3.27
N LYS A 291 -30.14 0.81 -2.17
CA LYS A 291 -31.18 -0.20 -2.16
C LYS A 291 -32.37 0.29 -1.35
N GLU A 292 -33.56 0.22 -1.92
CA GLU A 292 -34.80 0.60 -1.23
C GLU A 292 -35.00 -0.21 0.05
N GLY A 293 -35.39 0.48 1.15
CA GLY A 293 -35.60 -0.12 2.46
C GLY A 293 -34.32 -0.43 3.25
N SER A 294 -33.13 -0.09 2.72
CA SER A 294 -31.85 -0.29 3.41
C SER A 294 -31.67 0.72 4.56
N TYR A 295 -31.40 0.21 5.77
CA TYR A 295 -31.04 1.05 6.91
C TYR A 295 -29.73 1.82 6.67
N THR A 296 -28.75 1.21 6.00
CA THR A 296 -27.49 1.88 5.63
C THR A 296 -27.75 3.11 4.76
N ASN A 297 -28.60 2.95 3.72
CA ASN A 297 -28.98 4.07 2.86
C ASN A 297 -29.75 5.17 3.62
N TYR A 298 -30.62 4.79 4.54
CA TYR A 298 -31.29 5.75 5.41
C TYR A 298 -30.29 6.60 6.21
N LEU A 299 -29.20 6.02 6.72
CA LEU A 299 -28.17 6.76 7.44
C LEU A 299 -27.43 7.75 6.53
N PHE A 300 -27.06 7.33 5.32
CA PHE A 300 -26.44 8.23 4.33
C PHE A 300 -27.36 9.35 3.89
N ASP A 301 -28.64 9.05 3.64
CA ASP A 301 -29.66 10.04 3.26
C ASP A 301 -29.90 11.09 4.35
N LYS A 302 -29.83 10.71 5.63
CA LYS A 302 -29.95 11.61 6.76
C LYS A 302 -28.67 12.40 7.06
N GLY A 303 -27.57 11.98 6.47
CA GLY A 303 -26.28 12.67 6.52
C GLY A 303 -25.51 12.50 7.83
N ILE A 304 -24.39 13.21 7.89
CA ILE A 304 -23.35 13.04 8.90
C ILE A 304 -23.86 13.19 10.33
N ASP A 305 -24.77 14.13 10.61
CA ASP A 305 -25.28 14.37 11.97
C ASP A 305 -26.04 13.16 12.51
N LYS A 306 -26.78 12.45 11.65
CA LYS A 306 -27.48 11.22 12.02
C LYS A 306 -26.52 10.07 12.29
N ILE A 307 -25.47 9.95 11.47
CA ILE A 307 -24.42 8.94 11.66
C ILE A 307 -23.71 9.18 12.98
N LEU A 308 -23.24 10.41 13.23
CA LEU A 308 -22.57 10.78 14.49
C LEU A 308 -23.46 10.57 15.72
N LYS A 309 -24.75 10.91 15.60
CA LYS A 309 -25.72 10.65 16.67
C LYS A 309 -25.75 9.16 17.02
N LYS A 310 -25.80 8.28 16.01
CA LYS A 310 -25.83 6.82 16.23
C LYS A 310 -24.53 6.32 16.86
N CYS A 311 -23.37 6.75 16.39
CA CYS A 311 -22.10 6.41 17.03
C CYS A 311 -22.07 6.80 18.52
N GLY A 312 -22.61 7.96 18.88
CA GLY A 312 -22.70 8.42 20.28
C GLY A 312 -23.70 7.64 21.12
N GLU A 313 -24.85 7.26 20.53
CA GLU A 313 -25.87 6.41 21.18
C GLU A 313 -25.25 5.05 21.53
N GLU A 314 -24.69 4.32 20.56
CA GLU A 314 -24.12 2.99 20.76
C GLU A 314 -22.92 3.02 21.72
N ALA A 315 -22.07 4.04 21.65
CA ALA A 315 -20.98 4.21 22.62
C ALA A 315 -21.50 4.35 24.06
N THR A 316 -22.63 5.00 24.25
CA THR A 316 -23.29 5.15 25.56
C THR A 316 -23.92 3.82 26.01
N GLU A 317 -24.54 3.10 25.10
CA GLU A 317 -25.16 1.80 25.35
C GLU A 317 -24.10 0.75 25.75
N ILE A 318 -22.89 0.76 25.14
CA ILE A 318 -21.75 -0.05 25.60
C ILE A 318 -21.42 0.24 27.08
N VAL A 319 -21.38 1.51 27.50
CA VAL A 319 -21.08 1.87 28.90
C VAL A 319 -22.14 1.34 29.86
N ILE A 320 -23.40 1.36 29.44
CA ILE A 320 -24.52 0.84 30.24
C ILE A 320 -24.46 -0.69 30.30
N ALA A 321 -24.33 -1.35 29.15
CA ALA A 321 -24.25 -2.80 29.03
C ALA A 321 -23.07 -3.39 29.80
N ALA A 322 -21.93 -2.67 29.84
CA ALA A 322 -20.74 -3.10 30.60
C ALA A 322 -20.96 -3.18 32.12
N LYS A 323 -22.06 -2.62 32.64
CA LYS A 323 -22.45 -2.75 34.05
C LYS A 323 -23.32 -3.98 34.32
N ASN A 324 -23.86 -4.60 33.30
CA ASN A 324 -24.68 -5.79 33.41
C ASN A 324 -23.78 -7.05 33.51
N PRO A 325 -24.19 -8.06 34.28
CA PRO A 325 -23.42 -9.30 34.41
C PRO A 325 -23.50 -10.20 33.16
N ASP A 326 -24.48 -9.97 32.26
CA ASP A 326 -24.67 -10.72 31.02
C ASP A 326 -23.76 -10.17 29.91
N PRO A 327 -22.79 -10.96 29.42
CA PRO A 327 -21.89 -10.52 28.33
C PRO A 327 -22.60 -10.44 26.97
N GLU A 328 -23.79 -10.97 26.80
CA GLU A 328 -24.49 -10.95 25.52
C GLU A 328 -24.91 -9.52 25.13
N GLU A 329 -25.40 -8.73 26.09
CA GLU A 329 -25.82 -7.35 25.85
C GLU A 329 -24.64 -6.49 25.35
N ILE A 330 -23.50 -6.52 26.03
CA ILE A 330 -22.32 -5.76 25.60
C ILE A 330 -21.80 -6.19 24.23
N LYS A 331 -21.97 -7.46 23.86
CA LYS A 331 -21.61 -7.97 22.54
C LYS A 331 -22.45 -7.31 21.44
N TYR A 332 -23.75 -7.17 21.65
CA TYR A 332 -24.65 -6.48 20.70
C TYR A 332 -24.28 -5.01 20.55
N GLU A 333 -24.10 -4.30 21.65
CA GLU A 333 -23.79 -2.86 21.62
C GLU A 333 -22.43 -2.58 20.97
N ILE A 334 -21.42 -3.42 21.22
CA ILE A 334 -20.13 -3.30 20.53
C ILE A 334 -20.28 -3.55 19.03
N SER A 335 -21.10 -4.52 18.63
CA SER A 335 -21.32 -4.82 17.21
C SER A 335 -22.05 -3.67 16.50
N ASP A 336 -23.06 -3.07 17.12
CA ASP A 336 -23.79 -1.93 16.59
C ASP A 336 -22.91 -0.68 16.52
N PHE A 337 -22.08 -0.44 17.53
CA PHE A 337 -21.10 0.63 17.52
C PHE A 337 -20.11 0.47 16.36
N LEU A 338 -19.53 -0.70 16.18
CA LEU A 338 -18.59 -0.98 15.08
C LEU A 338 -19.25 -0.79 13.72
N TYR A 339 -20.51 -1.22 13.58
CA TYR A 339 -21.28 -1.02 12.35
C TYR A 339 -21.45 0.47 12.03
N HIS A 340 -21.89 1.29 12.99
CA HIS A 340 -22.09 2.73 12.78
C HIS A 340 -20.75 3.48 12.57
N VAL A 341 -19.67 3.02 13.19
CA VAL A 341 -18.31 3.53 12.92
C VAL A 341 -17.90 3.21 11.48
N MET A 342 -18.18 2.01 10.96
CA MET A 342 -17.90 1.68 9.55
C MET A 342 -18.73 2.55 8.59
N VAL A 343 -19.98 2.86 8.90
CA VAL A 343 -20.79 3.82 8.11
C VAL A 343 -20.14 5.22 8.12
N LEU A 344 -19.64 5.67 9.28
CA LEU A 344 -18.90 6.92 9.39
C LEU A 344 -17.59 6.89 8.59
N MET A 345 -16.85 5.77 8.64
CA MET A 345 -15.62 5.58 7.87
C MET A 345 -15.90 5.72 6.37
N VAL A 346 -16.91 5.03 5.84
CA VAL A 346 -17.32 5.14 4.42
C VAL A 346 -17.77 6.55 4.07
N GLU A 347 -18.49 7.25 4.97
CA GLU A 347 -18.90 8.64 4.75
C GLU A 347 -17.70 9.59 4.65
N LYS A 348 -16.65 9.33 5.41
CA LYS A 348 -15.42 10.15 5.44
C LYS A 348 -14.31 9.66 4.51
N GLY A 349 -14.48 8.55 3.80
CA GLY A 349 -13.46 7.94 2.96
C GLY A 349 -12.26 7.42 3.77
N VAL A 350 -12.51 6.90 4.98
CA VAL A 350 -11.49 6.28 5.85
C VAL A 350 -11.61 4.77 5.75
N THR A 351 -10.50 4.08 5.51
CA THR A 351 -10.46 2.62 5.35
C THR A 351 -9.99 1.91 6.62
N TRP A 352 -10.18 0.59 6.70
CA TRP A 352 -9.59 -0.22 7.75
C TRP A 352 -8.06 -0.18 7.74
N GLU A 353 -7.45 -0.05 6.56
CA GLU A 353 -6.00 0.14 6.44
C GLU A 353 -5.52 1.42 7.15
N ASP A 354 -6.25 2.52 7.00
CA ASP A 354 -5.94 3.78 7.68
C ASP A 354 -6.00 3.62 9.21
N ILE A 355 -7.05 2.96 9.70
CA ILE A 355 -7.26 2.74 11.14
C ILE A 355 -6.19 1.80 11.71
N THR A 356 -5.94 0.68 11.05
CA THR A 356 -4.96 -0.31 11.54
C THR A 356 -3.53 0.21 11.48
N ARG A 357 -3.17 1.02 10.48
CA ARG A 357 -1.87 1.70 10.40
C ARG A 357 -1.68 2.66 11.57
N GLU A 358 -2.67 3.47 11.89
CA GLU A 358 -2.64 4.38 13.03
C GLU A 358 -2.53 3.62 14.37
N LEU A 359 -3.25 2.51 14.50
CA LEU A 359 -3.19 1.67 15.70
C LEU A 359 -1.83 0.99 15.86
N ALA A 360 -1.22 0.52 14.76
CA ALA A 360 0.08 -0.13 14.78
C ALA A 360 1.24 0.82 15.16
N ASN A 361 1.04 2.12 14.99
CA ASN A 361 2.02 3.16 15.33
C ASN A 361 1.90 3.68 16.78
N ARG A 362 0.96 3.14 17.59
CA ARG A 362 0.77 3.46 19.00
C ARG A 362 1.50 2.51 19.93
#